data_69a1fd1ae2cc93ce329453a8828239b8
#
_entry.id   69a1fd1ae2cc93ce329453a8828239b8
#
_cell.length_a   1.000
_cell.length_b   1.000
_cell.length_c   1.000
_cell.angle_alpha   90.00
_cell.angle_beta   90.00
_cell.angle_gamma   90.00
#
_symmetry.space_group_name_H-M   'P 1'
#
loop_
_entity.id
_entity.type
_entity.pdbx_description
1 polymer ?
#
loop_
_entity_poly.entity_id
_entity_poly.type
_entity_poly.pdbx_seq_one_letter_code
_entity_poly.pdbx_strand_id
1 'polypeptide(L)'
;MLRRLGLSLLLLASHADAFAQPLRFVCEPPHGKRVELAGVGKGTEWIDESLENVHPTVTVDGESLTVTWGSTIPNPAKGAAPKPTTYVFAAAYRDERSILATRVDRTGAEIFRFYFGSKVLFRITSNPGNASQESAIPSAAAIHIAKCRDQ
;
A
#
# COMPACT_ATOMS: atom_id res chain seq x y z
N MET A 1 -28.48 49.59 47.36
CA MET A 1 -28.26 49.28 45.90
C MET A 1 -27.07 48.37 45.81
N LEU A 2 -27.32 47.05 45.70
CA LEU A 2 -26.28 46.03 45.54
C LEU A 2 -26.18 45.67 44.08
N ARG A 3 -25.05 45.95 43.39
CA ARG A 3 -24.72 45.49 42.05
C ARG A 3 -24.20 44.07 42.17
N ARG A 4 -24.95 43.14 41.59
CA ARG A 4 -24.51 41.74 41.38
C ARG A 4 -23.62 41.70 40.17
N LEU A 5 -22.33 41.44 40.34
CA LEU A 5 -21.39 41.07 39.28
C LEU A 5 -21.60 39.59 38.94
N GLY A 6 -22.16 39.33 37.77
CA GLY A 6 -22.26 38.01 37.20
C GLY A 6 -20.91 37.58 36.60
N LEU A 7 -20.29 36.59 37.21
CA LEU A 7 -19.06 35.96 36.72
C LEU A 7 -19.45 34.92 35.65
N SER A 8 -19.35 35.26 34.35
CA SER A 8 -19.53 34.32 33.26
C SER A 8 -18.28 33.47 33.11
N LEU A 9 -18.36 32.24 33.60
CA LEU A 9 -17.32 31.21 33.40
C LEU A 9 -17.41 30.71 31.96
N LEU A 10 -16.53 31.17 31.09
CA LEU A 10 -16.35 30.63 29.76
C LEU A 10 -15.64 29.27 29.93
N LEU A 11 -16.40 28.18 29.80
CA LEU A 11 -15.90 26.83 29.62
C LEU A 11 -15.28 26.73 28.20
N LEU A 12 -13.97 26.92 28.11
CA LEU A 12 -13.17 26.50 26.95
C LEU A 12 -13.19 24.98 26.93
N ALA A 13 -14.11 24.43 26.17
CA ALA A 13 -14.06 23.02 25.77
C ALA A 13 -12.82 22.82 24.89
N SER A 14 -11.72 22.39 25.49
CA SER A 14 -10.56 21.85 24.79
C SER A 14 -11.04 20.61 24.06
N HIS A 15 -11.28 20.74 22.75
CA HIS A 15 -11.38 19.61 21.86
C HIS A 15 -9.99 18.97 21.81
N ALA A 16 -9.75 18.02 22.70
CA ALA A 16 -8.65 17.09 22.53
C ALA A 16 -9.00 16.32 21.26
N ASP A 17 -8.30 16.61 20.16
CA ASP A 17 -8.30 15.77 18.97
C ASP A 17 -7.89 14.38 19.47
N ALA A 18 -8.88 13.51 19.64
CA ALA A 18 -8.65 12.11 19.90
C ALA A 18 -7.91 11.60 18.65
N PHE A 19 -6.59 11.48 18.76
CA PHE A 19 -5.79 10.85 17.73
C PHE A 19 -6.39 9.47 17.49
N ALA A 20 -7.12 9.34 16.40
CA ALA A 20 -7.68 8.07 15.99
C ALA A 20 -6.51 7.09 15.87
N GLN A 21 -6.61 5.96 16.55
CA GLN A 21 -5.55 4.95 16.47
C GLN A 21 -5.37 4.51 15.01
N PRO A 22 -4.12 4.24 14.57
CA PRO A 22 -3.88 3.74 13.23
C PRO A 22 -4.66 2.45 12.98
N LEU A 23 -5.35 2.39 11.87
CA LEU A 23 -6.03 1.18 11.41
C LEU A 23 -4.99 0.22 10.84
N ARG A 24 -5.01 -1.03 11.29
CA ARG A 24 -4.06 -2.06 10.86
C ARG A 24 -4.77 -3.27 10.29
N PHE A 25 -4.22 -3.79 9.20
CA PHE A 25 -4.77 -4.93 8.48
C PHE A 25 -3.67 -5.90 8.08
N VAL A 26 -4.00 -7.19 8.10
CA VAL A 26 -3.18 -8.27 7.55
C VAL A 26 -3.91 -8.85 6.35
N CYS A 27 -3.20 -9.00 5.24
CA CYS A 27 -3.79 -9.46 3.98
C CYS A 27 -3.39 -10.90 3.66
N GLU A 28 -4.27 -11.58 2.95
CA GLU A 28 -4.01 -12.86 2.32
C GLU A 28 -2.99 -12.71 1.19
N PRO A 29 -2.40 -13.82 0.71
CA PRO A 29 -1.55 -13.79 -0.47
C PRO A 29 -2.25 -13.11 -1.65
N PRO A 30 -1.59 -12.14 -2.29
CA PRO A 30 -2.16 -11.44 -3.44
C PRO A 30 -2.26 -12.37 -4.64
N HIS A 31 -3.32 -12.21 -5.41
CA HIS A 31 -3.48 -12.84 -6.71
C HIS A 31 -3.81 -11.76 -7.75
N GLY A 32 -3.51 -12.05 -9.00
CA GLY A 32 -3.73 -11.07 -10.05
C GLY A 32 -3.21 -11.50 -11.39
N LYS A 33 -2.80 -10.53 -12.17
CA LYS A 33 -2.26 -10.76 -13.51
C LYS A 33 -0.99 -9.96 -13.72
N ARG A 34 -0.06 -10.55 -14.44
CA ARG A 34 1.19 -9.92 -14.86
C ARG A 34 1.34 -10.02 -16.37
N VAL A 35 1.90 -8.99 -16.97
CA VAL A 35 2.33 -8.98 -18.34
C VAL A 35 3.82 -8.64 -18.39
N GLU A 36 4.58 -9.42 -19.14
CA GLU A 36 5.96 -9.10 -19.49
C GLU A 36 5.98 -8.53 -20.91
N LEU A 37 6.49 -7.33 -21.03
CA LEU A 37 6.72 -6.70 -22.33
C LEU A 37 8.03 -7.28 -22.89
N ALA A 38 7.95 -8.48 -23.40
CA ALA A 38 9.09 -9.07 -24.10
C ALA A 38 9.39 -8.26 -25.36
N GLY A 39 10.70 -8.07 -25.64
CA GLY A 39 11.18 -7.26 -26.76
C GLY A 39 10.53 -7.60 -28.10
N VAL A 40 10.74 -6.71 -29.07
CA VAL A 40 10.13 -6.66 -30.40
C VAL A 40 9.82 -8.05 -30.99
N GLY A 41 8.53 -8.34 -31.23
CA GLY A 41 8.06 -9.52 -31.94
C GLY A 41 7.51 -10.68 -31.09
N LYS A 42 7.51 -10.60 -29.77
CA LYS A 42 6.81 -11.57 -28.91
C LYS A 42 5.50 -10.98 -28.42
N GLY A 43 4.42 -11.74 -28.54
CA GLY A 43 3.09 -11.33 -28.09
C GLY A 43 3.09 -10.97 -26.59
N THR A 44 2.30 -9.99 -26.24
CA THR A 44 2.10 -9.55 -24.87
C THR A 44 0.87 -10.25 -24.32
N GLU A 45 1.06 -11.25 -23.47
CA GLU A 45 -0.04 -11.96 -22.83
C GLU A 45 -0.08 -11.68 -21.34
N TRP A 46 -1.29 -11.51 -20.82
CA TRP A 46 -1.51 -11.45 -19.38
C TRP A 46 -1.54 -12.87 -18.82
N ILE A 47 -0.63 -13.15 -17.90
CA ILE A 47 -0.55 -14.43 -17.18
C ILE A 47 -1.12 -14.27 -15.79
N ASP A 48 -1.84 -15.28 -15.32
CA ASP A 48 -2.31 -15.31 -13.93
C ASP A 48 -1.11 -15.49 -13.00
N GLU A 49 -1.09 -14.69 -11.93
CA GLU A 49 -0.02 -14.70 -10.93
C GLU A 49 -0.61 -14.80 -9.53
N SER A 50 -0.08 -15.73 -8.74
CA SER A 50 -0.36 -15.85 -7.30
C SER A 50 0.93 -15.68 -6.53
N LEU A 51 0.91 -14.77 -5.55
CA LEU A 51 2.07 -14.50 -4.71
C LEU A 51 1.91 -15.19 -3.34
N GLU A 52 1.80 -16.53 -3.35
CA GLU A 52 1.45 -17.36 -2.18
C GLU A 52 2.30 -17.12 -0.93
N ASN A 53 3.53 -16.63 -1.12
CA ASN A 53 4.48 -16.40 -0.04
C ASN A 53 4.56 -14.94 0.40
N VAL A 54 3.64 -14.11 -0.08
CA VAL A 54 3.57 -12.68 0.24
C VAL A 54 2.32 -12.45 1.07
N HIS A 55 2.50 -11.90 2.27
CA HIS A 55 1.40 -11.53 3.15
C HIS A 55 1.51 -10.03 3.45
N PRO A 56 0.88 -9.18 2.66
CA PRO A 56 0.96 -7.75 2.88
C PRO A 56 0.33 -7.35 4.21
N THR A 57 0.88 -6.31 4.82
CA THR A 57 0.20 -5.60 5.90
C THR A 57 -0.05 -4.16 5.50
N VAL A 58 -1.16 -3.62 5.95
CA VAL A 58 -1.59 -2.26 5.66
C VAL A 58 -1.79 -1.52 6.97
N THR A 59 -1.23 -0.34 7.09
CA THR A 59 -1.51 0.58 8.19
C THR A 59 -1.98 1.91 7.60
N VAL A 60 -3.11 2.40 8.07
CA VAL A 60 -3.66 3.70 7.72
C VAL A 60 -3.62 4.59 8.95
N ASP A 61 -2.89 5.70 8.87
CA ASP A 61 -2.74 6.68 9.93
C ASP A 61 -2.98 8.08 9.37
N GLY A 62 -4.14 8.65 9.65
CA GLY A 62 -4.56 9.90 9.04
C GLY A 62 -4.50 9.82 7.51
N GLU A 63 -3.76 10.73 6.91
CA GLU A 63 -3.50 10.80 5.47
C GLU A 63 -2.30 9.95 5.02
N SER A 64 -1.83 9.03 5.85
CA SER A 64 -0.69 8.16 5.53
C SER A 64 -1.14 6.72 5.29
N LEU A 65 -0.63 6.12 4.24
CA LEU A 65 -0.76 4.70 3.92
C LEU A 65 0.61 4.03 4.00
N THR A 66 0.77 3.11 4.93
CA THR A 66 1.95 2.26 5.00
C THR A 66 1.58 0.86 4.51
N VAL A 67 2.30 0.37 3.53
CA VAL A 67 2.15 -0.99 3.01
C VAL A 67 3.48 -1.72 3.17
N THR A 68 3.48 -2.82 3.92
CA THR A 68 4.60 -3.74 3.96
C THR A 68 4.31 -4.88 3.00
N TRP A 69 5.15 -5.03 2.02
CA TRP A 69 5.02 -6.02 0.95
C TRP A 69 6.28 -6.87 0.89
N GLY A 70 6.17 -8.16 1.11
CA GLY A 70 7.35 -9.01 1.09
C GLY A 70 7.04 -10.49 1.21
N SER A 71 7.97 -11.31 0.75
CA SER A 71 7.91 -12.75 0.91
C SER A 71 8.26 -13.14 2.34
N THR A 72 7.52 -14.11 2.88
CA THR A 72 7.82 -14.74 4.18
C THR A 72 8.74 -15.95 4.05
N ILE A 73 9.04 -16.38 2.82
CA ILE A 73 9.91 -17.55 2.59
C ILE A 73 11.35 -17.08 2.39
N PRO A 74 12.31 -17.67 3.13
CA PRO A 74 13.72 -17.48 2.86
C PRO A 74 14.08 -17.90 1.44
N ASN A 75 14.84 -17.08 0.71
CA ASN A 75 15.39 -17.49 -0.57
C ASN A 75 16.58 -18.44 -0.30
N PRO A 76 16.44 -19.75 -0.57
CA PRO A 76 17.49 -20.72 -0.23
C PRO A 76 18.81 -20.47 -0.97
N ALA A 77 18.76 -19.80 -2.14
CA ALA A 77 19.95 -19.46 -2.90
C ALA A 77 20.77 -18.29 -2.30
N LYS A 78 20.19 -17.52 -1.39
CA LYS A 78 20.85 -16.36 -0.78
C LYS A 78 21.12 -16.50 0.72
N GLY A 79 20.71 -17.60 1.36
CA GLY A 79 20.96 -17.88 2.78
C GLY A 79 20.39 -16.88 3.78
N ALA A 80 19.66 -15.87 3.34
CA ALA A 80 19.09 -14.82 4.16
C ALA A 80 17.56 -14.86 4.11
N ALA A 81 16.93 -14.62 5.26
CA ALA A 81 15.49 -14.40 5.29
C ALA A 81 15.15 -13.19 4.41
N PRO A 82 14.08 -13.27 3.61
CA PRO A 82 13.66 -12.16 2.77
C PRO A 82 13.29 -10.98 3.68
N LYS A 83 13.84 -9.81 3.35
CA LYS A 83 13.42 -8.57 4.02
C LYS A 83 12.17 -8.06 3.33
N PRO A 84 11.05 -7.94 4.05
CA PRO A 84 9.87 -7.31 3.49
C PRO A 84 10.20 -5.84 3.16
N THR A 85 9.67 -5.36 2.07
CA THR A 85 9.78 -3.96 1.69
C THR A 85 8.61 -3.19 2.29
N THR A 86 8.91 -2.18 3.06
CA THR A 86 7.88 -1.28 3.63
C THR A 86 7.85 0.00 2.82
N TYR A 87 6.67 0.33 2.33
CA TYR A 87 6.38 1.56 1.62
C TYR A 87 5.56 2.47 2.53
N VAL A 88 6.00 3.69 2.70
CA VAL A 88 5.26 4.72 3.43
C VAL A 88 4.90 5.82 2.45
N PHE A 89 3.63 6.10 2.31
CA PHE A 89 3.10 7.07 1.36
C PHE A 89 2.25 8.12 2.07
N ALA A 90 2.40 9.38 1.67
CA ALA A 90 1.32 10.33 1.82
C ALA A 90 0.18 9.93 0.86
N ALA A 91 -1.05 10.01 1.30
CA ALA A 91 -2.18 9.73 0.43
C ALA A 91 -2.24 10.73 -0.72
N ALA A 92 -2.35 10.21 -1.94
CA ALA A 92 -2.67 11.03 -3.10
C ALA A 92 -4.17 11.39 -3.12
N TYR A 93 -4.98 10.54 -2.52
CA TYR A 93 -6.43 10.73 -2.36
C TYR A 93 -6.94 9.89 -1.19
N ARG A 94 -7.86 10.43 -0.41
CA ARG A 94 -8.58 9.72 0.65
C ARG A 94 -10.02 10.19 0.74
N ASP A 95 -10.91 9.24 0.92
CA ASP A 95 -12.32 9.45 1.28
C ASP A 95 -12.76 8.43 2.35
N GLU A 96 -14.04 8.41 2.70
CA GLU A 96 -14.63 7.45 3.66
C GLU A 96 -14.54 5.98 3.17
N ARG A 97 -14.34 5.74 1.89
CA ARG A 97 -14.38 4.41 1.27
C ARG A 97 -13.00 3.85 1.00
N SER A 98 -12.02 4.72 0.73
CA SER A 98 -10.70 4.26 0.30
C SER A 98 -9.60 5.27 0.53
N ILE A 99 -8.37 4.78 0.54
CA ILE A 99 -7.16 5.57 0.48
C ILE A 99 -6.33 5.12 -0.73
N LEU A 100 -5.84 6.08 -1.51
CA LEU A 100 -4.99 5.87 -2.68
C LEU A 100 -3.62 6.49 -2.43
N ALA A 101 -2.59 5.73 -2.75
CA ALA A 101 -1.21 6.22 -2.71
C ALA A 101 -0.45 5.79 -3.97
N THR A 102 0.47 6.63 -4.40
CA THR A 102 1.25 6.42 -5.61
C THR A 102 2.72 6.67 -5.38
N ARG A 103 3.55 5.91 -6.06
CA ARG A 103 4.99 6.14 -6.15
C ARG A 103 5.44 6.03 -7.60
N VAL A 104 6.27 6.98 -8.02
CA VAL A 104 6.92 6.93 -9.32
C VAL A 104 8.40 7.26 -9.10
N ASP A 105 9.28 6.38 -9.53
CA ASP A 105 10.71 6.57 -9.48
C ASP A 105 11.40 5.93 -10.72
N ARG A 106 12.72 5.86 -10.70
CA ARG A 106 13.49 5.28 -11.82
C ARG A 106 13.25 3.78 -12.02
N THR A 107 12.72 3.09 -11.01
CA THR A 107 12.46 1.66 -11.04
C THR A 107 11.06 1.34 -11.51
N GLY A 108 10.20 2.34 -11.68
CA GLY A 108 8.84 2.20 -12.16
C GLY A 108 7.81 3.01 -11.41
N ALA A 109 6.58 2.59 -11.54
CA ALA A 109 5.44 3.17 -10.86
C ALA A 109 4.70 2.12 -10.03
N GLU A 110 4.23 2.51 -8.87
CA GLU A 110 3.37 1.72 -8.01
C GLU A 110 2.16 2.54 -7.58
N ILE A 111 1.01 1.93 -7.61
CA ILE A 111 -0.25 2.47 -7.13
C ILE A 111 -0.81 1.48 -6.12
N PHE A 112 -1.10 1.94 -4.92
CA PHE A 112 -1.84 1.18 -3.91
C PHE A 112 -3.18 1.85 -3.66
N ARG A 113 -4.24 1.06 -3.62
CA ARG A 113 -5.55 1.51 -3.15
C ARG A 113 -6.11 0.52 -2.14
N PHE A 114 -6.44 1.02 -0.96
CA PHE A 114 -7.08 0.22 0.07
C PHE A 114 -8.53 0.66 0.24
N TYR A 115 -9.44 -0.30 0.16
CA TYR A 115 -10.88 -0.09 0.32
C TYR A 115 -11.31 -0.51 1.73
N PHE A 116 -11.78 0.43 2.54
CA PHE A 116 -12.10 0.18 3.96
C PHE A 116 -13.26 -0.80 4.15
N GLY A 117 -14.35 -0.63 3.41
CA GLY A 117 -15.56 -1.45 3.58
C GLY A 117 -15.35 -2.91 3.19
N SER A 118 -14.71 -3.17 2.07
CA SER A 118 -14.42 -4.53 1.59
C SER A 118 -13.12 -5.11 2.13
N LYS A 119 -12.27 -4.29 2.77
CA LYS A 119 -10.93 -4.65 3.25
C LYS A 119 -10.09 -5.28 2.15
N VAL A 120 -10.06 -4.62 1.01
CA VAL A 120 -9.31 -5.08 -0.16
C VAL A 120 -8.16 -4.12 -0.45
N LEU A 121 -6.95 -4.68 -0.55
CA LEU A 121 -5.78 -4.00 -1.05
C LEU A 121 -5.64 -4.30 -2.54
N PHE A 122 -5.55 -3.25 -3.32
CA PHE A 122 -5.29 -3.28 -4.74
C PHE A 122 -3.92 -2.67 -5.03
N ARG A 123 -3.11 -3.33 -5.85
CA ARG A 123 -1.78 -2.87 -6.26
C ARG A 123 -1.63 -2.94 -7.76
N ILE A 124 -1.18 -1.86 -8.35
CA ILE A 124 -0.73 -1.81 -9.74
C ILE A 124 0.76 -1.49 -9.72
N THR A 125 1.54 -2.21 -10.51
CA THR A 125 2.96 -1.94 -10.70
C THR A 125 3.29 -1.85 -12.17
N SER A 126 4.25 -1.00 -12.50
CA SER A 126 4.87 -0.93 -13.81
C SER A 126 6.36 -0.78 -13.63
N ASN A 127 7.12 -1.71 -14.19
CA ASN A 127 8.57 -1.68 -14.19
C ASN A 127 9.04 -1.45 -15.65
N PRO A 128 9.79 -0.38 -15.94
CA PRO A 128 10.26 -0.10 -17.29
C PRO A 128 11.30 -1.11 -17.80
N GLY A 129 11.78 -2.03 -16.92
CA GLY A 129 12.87 -2.92 -17.25
C GLY A 129 14.23 -2.23 -17.20
N ASN A 130 15.28 -3.01 -17.36
CA ASN A 130 16.65 -2.51 -17.45
C ASN A 130 17.34 -3.13 -18.66
N ALA A 131 17.46 -2.35 -19.73
CA ALA A 131 18.08 -2.79 -20.97
C ALA A 131 19.62 -2.77 -20.93
N SER A 132 20.25 -2.25 -19.85
CA SER A 132 21.68 -1.98 -19.80
C SER A 132 22.51 -3.07 -19.13
N GLN A 133 21.92 -4.15 -18.67
CA GLN A 133 22.63 -5.25 -18.01
C GLN A 133 22.55 -6.55 -18.81
N GLU A 134 23.58 -7.38 -18.74
CA GLU A 134 23.63 -8.71 -19.37
C GLU A 134 22.48 -9.65 -18.96
N SER A 135 21.82 -9.37 -17.86
CA SER A 135 20.52 -9.94 -17.50
C SER A 135 19.44 -8.87 -17.64
N ALA A 136 18.96 -8.64 -18.84
CA ALA A 136 17.86 -7.73 -19.10
C ALA A 136 16.65 -8.12 -18.25
N ILE A 137 16.28 -7.27 -17.28
CA ILE A 137 15.00 -7.40 -16.59
C ILE A 137 13.94 -6.91 -17.56
N PRO A 138 13.03 -7.77 -18.01
CA PRO A 138 12.00 -7.35 -18.96
C PRO A 138 11.10 -6.28 -18.31
N SER A 139 10.64 -5.36 -19.14
CA SER A 139 9.55 -4.47 -18.72
C SER A 139 8.35 -5.31 -18.33
N ALA A 140 7.75 -4.99 -17.22
CA ALA A 140 6.59 -5.72 -16.72
C ALA A 140 5.56 -4.78 -16.11
N ALA A 141 4.31 -5.15 -16.23
CA ALA A 141 3.23 -4.54 -15.47
C ALA A 141 2.42 -5.63 -14.76
N ALA A 142 1.92 -5.34 -13.59
CA ALA A 142 1.12 -6.29 -12.83
C ALA A 142 0.00 -5.59 -12.09
N ILE A 143 -1.07 -6.33 -11.90
CA ILE A 143 -2.23 -5.95 -11.09
C ILE A 143 -2.45 -7.06 -10.06
N HIS A 144 -2.44 -6.71 -8.79
CA HIS A 144 -2.69 -7.67 -7.70
C HIS A 144 -3.79 -7.19 -6.79
N ILE A 145 -4.54 -8.14 -6.25
CA ILE A 145 -5.61 -7.93 -5.30
C ILE A 145 -5.36 -8.85 -4.10
N ALA A 146 -5.49 -8.32 -2.89
CA ALA A 146 -5.43 -9.09 -1.65
C ALA A 146 -6.62 -8.75 -0.75
N LYS A 147 -7.27 -9.76 -0.20
CA LYS A 147 -8.26 -9.59 0.86
C LYS A 147 -7.54 -9.42 2.19
N CYS A 148 -8.03 -8.51 3.02
CA CYS A 148 -7.42 -8.20 4.29
C CYS A 148 -8.43 -8.35 5.44
N ARG A 149 -7.93 -8.49 6.66
CA ARG A 149 -8.70 -8.52 7.90
C ARG A 149 -8.06 -7.57 8.91
N ASP A 150 -8.84 -7.13 9.88
CA ASP A 150 -8.32 -6.35 11.01
C ASP A 150 -7.25 -7.14 11.78
N GLN A 151 -6.24 -6.42 12.25
CA GLN A 151 -5.16 -6.95 13.08
C GLN A 151 -5.43 -6.65 14.56
#